data_d0310ac763945c64315ec7dd7c16b609
#
_entry.id   d0310ac763945c64315ec7dd7c16b609
#
_cell.length_a   1.000
_cell.length_b   1.000
_cell.length_c   1.000
_cell.angle_alpha   90.00
_cell.angle_beta   90.00
_cell.angle_gamma   90.00
#
_symmetry.space_group_name_H-M   'P 1'
#
loop_
_entity.id
_entity.type
_entity.pdbx_description
1 polymer ?
#
loop_
_entity_poly.entity_id
_entity_poly.type
_entity_poly.pdbx_seq_one_letter_code
_entity_poly.pdbx_strand_id
1 'polypeptide(L)'
;MPYKQLAAMIETQIAARAAAARIPATGLMQRLGGLGAQIEKSTALTRLQGNAWAFGWNAGLLYEFNDRNRIGVAYHSKVDIDFKDNTALSYAPRGTAAYVGEGDLTLHLPSYWEVSGFHQLTDKFSVHYSYKYTQWSHLKDLHATYNNGQVAFHKDEGYRNNSRFALGTTYDLTEQLALRAGIAYDESAAGEHHSASIPDTDRTWYSVGVTYKFTPNLSVDLGFAHLRGKRISFKENQSLANGLVVVEADYQSKAKANLYGLNLNYRF
;
A
#
# COMPACT_ATOMS: atom_id res chain seq x y z
N MET A 1 11.96 -6.50 16.82
CA MET A 1 12.39 -6.65 18.24
C MET A 1 11.92 -8.00 18.74
N PRO A 2 12.77 -8.83 19.37
CA PRO A 2 12.33 -10.09 19.94
C PRO A 2 11.32 -9.85 21.07
N TYR A 3 10.26 -10.64 21.09
CA TYR A 3 9.17 -10.55 22.06
C TYR A 3 9.64 -10.43 23.54
N LYS A 4 10.69 -11.16 23.92
CA LYS A 4 11.28 -11.09 25.27
C LYS A 4 11.81 -9.69 25.64
N GLN A 5 12.35 -8.95 24.69
CA GLN A 5 12.83 -7.57 24.92
C GLN A 5 11.67 -6.59 25.06
N LEU A 6 10.60 -6.76 24.28
CA LEU A 6 9.40 -5.95 24.40
C LEU A 6 8.71 -6.19 25.76
N ALA A 7 8.57 -7.45 26.16
CA ALA A 7 8.00 -7.80 27.48
C ALA A 7 8.80 -7.18 28.64
N ALA A 8 10.14 -7.29 28.61
CA ALA A 8 11.01 -6.70 29.64
C ALA A 8 10.93 -5.17 29.68
N MET A 9 10.83 -4.49 28.53
CA MET A 9 10.63 -3.05 28.46
C MET A 9 9.27 -2.63 29.06
N ILE A 10 8.21 -3.34 28.73
CA ILE A 10 6.87 -3.09 29.27
C ILE A 10 6.88 -3.27 30.79
N GLU A 11 7.45 -4.34 31.32
CA GLU A 11 7.60 -4.61 32.76
C GLU A 11 8.37 -3.50 33.47
N THR A 12 9.47 -3.04 32.89
CA THR A 12 10.29 -1.94 33.46
C THR A 12 9.51 -0.62 33.49
N GLN A 13 8.78 -0.27 32.43
CA GLN A 13 7.97 0.95 32.41
C GLN A 13 6.80 0.91 33.38
N ILE A 14 6.15 -0.24 33.52
CA ILE A 14 5.06 -0.42 34.48
C ILE A 14 5.58 -0.28 35.90
N ALA A 15 6.72 -0.89 36.23
CA ALA A 15 7.36 -0.77 37.54
C ALA A 15 7.74 0.68 37.88
N ALA A 16 8.32 1.41 36.93
CA ALA A 16 8.69 2.82 37.10
C ALA A 16 7.48 3.72 37.31
N ARG A 17 6.39 3.54 36.57
CA ARG A 17 5.16 4.35 36.72
C ARG A 17 4.38 3.97 37.97
N ALA A 18 4.31 2.68 38.35
CA ALA A 18 3.71 2.25 39.61
C ALA A 18 4.43 2.86 40.81
N ALA A 19 5.77 2.91 40.78
CA ALA A 19 6.58 3.58 41.80
C ALA A 19 6.32 5.09 41.85
N ALA A 20 6.24 5.76 40.70
CA ALA A 20 5.90 7.19 40.62
C ALA A 20 4.49 7.52 41.12
N ALA A 21 3.53 6.62 40.88
CA ALA A 21 2.13 6.78 41.33
C ALA A 21 1.89 6.26 42.75
N ARG A 22 2.90 5.75 43.46
CA ARG A 22 2.83 5.10 44.78
C ARG A 22 1.81 3.96 44.85
N ILE A 23 1.60 3.24 43.74
CA ILE A 23 0.71 2.09 43.63
C ILE A 23 1.53 0.81 43.74
N PRO A 24 1.11 -0.24 44.50
CA PRO A 24 1.83 -1.50 44.55
C PRO A 24 1.97 -2.12 43.15
N ALA A 25 3.20 -2.20 42.66
CA ALA A 25 3.50 -2.75 41.33
C ALA A 25 3.05 -4.22 41.17
N THR A 26 2.98 -4.98 42.27
CA THR A 26 2.60 -6.38 42.31
C THR A 26 1.19 -6.65 41.80
N GLY A 27 0.19 -5.83 42.12
CA GLY A 27 -1.18 -6.01 41.63
C GLY A 27 -1.34 -5.68 40.15
N LEU A 28 -0.57 -4.70 39.66
CA LEU A 28 -0.55 -4.30 38.25
C LEU A 28 0.25 -5.31 37.42
N MET A 29 1.39 -5.79 37.95
CA MET A 29 2.20 -6.83 37.34
C MET A 29 1.49 -8.20 37.28
N GLN A 30 0.70 -8.56 38.30
CA GLN A 30 -0.13 -9.76 38.25
C GLN A 30 -1.25 -9.66 37.19
N ARG A 31 -1.83 -8.48 37.02
CA ARG A 31 -2.84 -8.24 35.95
C ARG A 31 -2.23 -8.20 34.55
N LEU A 32 -1.00 -7.76 34.42
CA LEU A 32 -0.28 -7.57 33.14
C LEU A 32 0.77 -8.66 32.88
N GLY A 33 1.32 -9.29 33.89
CA GLY A 33 2.34 -10.35 33.77
C GLY A 33 1.81 -11.68 33.21
N GLY A 34 0.47 -11.83 33.17
CA GLY A 34 -0.17 -12.87 32.36
C GLY A 34 -0.21 -12.58 30.86
N LEU A 35 0.06 -11.33 30.44
CA LEU A 35 0.02 -10.90 29.06
C LEU A 35 1.18 -11.45 28.21
N GLY A 36 2.35 -11.64 28.83
CA GLY A 36 3.57 -11.96 28.11
C GLY A 36 3.91 -13.44 28.00
N ALA A 37 3.42 -14.26 28.91
CA ALA A 37 3.88 -15.64 29.05
C ALA A 37 3.10 -16.67 28.22
N GLN A 38 1.97 -16.33 27.64
CA GLN A 38 1.05 -17.29 27.01
C GLN A 38 0.62 -16.98 25.59
N ILE A 39 1.10 -15.92 24.96
CA ILE A 39 0.82 -15.67 23.53
C ILE A 39 1.88 -16.43 22.73
N GLU A 40 1.49 -17.50 22.06
CA GLU A 40 2.34 -18.16 21.08
C GLU A 40 2.71 -17.16 19.98
N LYS A 41 3.96 -17.20 19.49
CA LYS A 41 4.51 -16.27 18.49
C LYS A 41 3.68 -16.15 17.20
N SER A 42 2.77 -17.07 16.97
CA SER A 42 1.91 -17.17 15.77
C SER A 42 0.48 -16.70 16.00
N THR A 43 0.09 -16.31 17.22
CA THR A 43 -1.29 -15.91 17.49
C THR A 43 -1.56 -14.50 16.95
N ALA A 44 -2.48 -14.37 16.02
CA ALA A 44 -2.95 -13.07 15.56
C ALA A 44 -3.78 -12.40 16.66
N LEU A 45 -3.40 -11.18 17.07
CA LEU A 45 -4.14 -10.41 18.09
C LEU A 45 -5.48 -9.91 17.55
N THR A 46 -5.53 -9.62 16.25
CA THR A 46 -6.75 -9.22 15.55
C THR A 46 -6.71 -9.84 14.15
N ARG A 47 -7.82 -10.39 13.71
CA ARG A 47 -7.98 -10.93 12.36
C ARG A 47 -9.30 -10.45 11.79
N LEU A 48 -9.25 -9.84 10.62
CA LEU A 48 -10.40 -9.50 9.79
C LEU A 48 -10.31 -10.34 8.52
N GLN A 49 -11.40 -11.00 8.14
CA GLN A 49 -11.44 -11.78 6.92
C GLN A 49 -12.82 -11.66 6.29
N GLY A 50 -12.84 -11.29 5.01
CA GLY A 50 -14.08 -11.17 4.28
C GLY A 50 -13.88 -11.01 2.79
N ASN A 51 -14.97 -11.14 2.04
CA ASN A 51 -15.06 -10.93 0.61
C ASN A 51 -16.17 -9.92 0.34
N ALA A 52 -15.93 -8.99 -0.58
CA ALA A 52 -16.92 -8.02 -1.00
C ALA A 52 -16.84 -7.75 -2.50
N TRP A 53 -17.93 -7.31 -3.08
CA TRP A 53 -18.03 -6.85 -4.45
C TRP A 53 -18.26 -5.35 -4.46
N ALA A 54 -17.61 -4.65 -5.37
CA ALA A 54 -17.82 -3.23 -5.56
C ALA A 54 -17.77 -2.88 -7.04
N PHE A 55 -18.41 -1.78 -7.41
CA PHE A 55 -18.46 -1.29 -8.77
C PHE A 55 -17.67 -0.01 -8.92
N GLY A 56 -16.91 0.06 -9.99
CA GLY A 56 -16.25 1.25 -10.46
C GLY A 56 -16.50 1.42 -11.96
N TRP A 57 -16.32 2.63 -12.45
CA TRP A 57 -16.38 2.92 -13.87
C TRP A 57 -15.15 3.73 -14.29
N ASN A 58 -14.85 3.67 -15.56
CA ASN A 58 -13.85 4.52 -16.18
C ASN A 58 -14.38 5.10 -17.49
N ALA A 59 -13.89 6.28 -17.85
CA ALA A 59 -14.16 6.91 -19.12
C ALA A 59 -12.88 7.56 -19.64
N GLY A 60 -12.69 7.53 -20.94
CA GLY A 60 -11.51 8.12 -21.56
C GLY A 60 -11.81 8.65 -22.94
N LEU A 61 -11.00 9.61 -23.35
CA LEU A 61 -11.00 10.20 -24.68
C LEU A 61 -9.59 10.12 -25.24
N LEU A 62 -9.47 9.66 -26.47
CA LEU A 62 -8.24 9.70 -27.24
C LEU A 62 -8.44 10.63 -28.44
N TYR A 63 -7.56 11.57 -28.59
CA TYR A 63 -7.54 12.47 -29.75
C TYR A 63 -6.26 12.27 -30.55
N GLU A 64 -6.43 11.93 -31.82
CA GLU A 64 -5.34 11.75 -32.77
C GLU A 64 -5.25 12.99 -33.68
N PHE A 65 -4.18 13.76 -33.52
CA PHE A 65 -3.93 14.94 -34.37
C PHE A 65 -3.55 14.52 -35.79
N ASN A 66 -2.84 13.41 -35.88
CA ASN A 66 -2.41 12.71 -37.09
C ASN A 66 -1.90 11.31 -36.71
N ASP A 67 -1.49 10.51 -37.68
CA ASP A 67 -1.00 9.13 -37.48
C ASP A 67 0.19 9.02 -36.52
N ARG A 68 0.91 10.13 -36.28
CA ARG A 68 2.13 10.17 -35.45
C ARG A 68 1.93 10.80 -34.07
N ASN A 69 0.82 11.49 -33.85
CA ASN A 69 0.62 12.28 -32.63
C ASN A 69 -0.76 12.10 -32.06
N ARG A 70 -0.82 11.64 -30.81
CA ARG A 70 -2.09 11.47 -30.09
C ARG A 70 -1.94 11.80 -28.61
N ILE A 71 -3.03 12.25 -28.01
CA ILE A 71 -3.15 12.53 -26.59
C ILE A 71 -4.41 11.83 -26.07
N GLY A 72 -4.29 11.23 -24.90
CA GLY A 72 -5.41 10.60 -24.19
C GLY A 72 -5.62 11.22 -22.83
N VAL A 73 -6.88 11.26 -22.41
CA VAL A 73 -7.31 11.62 -21.06
C VAL A 73 -8.23 10.53 -20.56
N ALA A 74 -8.00 10.04 -19.37
CA ALA A 74 -8.84 9.03 -18.74
C ALA A 74 -9.17 9.43 -17.31
N TYR A 75 -10.36 9.07 -16.88
CA TYR A 75 -10.81 9.16 -15.50
C TYR A 75 -11.25 7.80 -15.00
N HIS A 76 -10.84 7.45 -13.80
CA HIS A 76 -11.29 6.26 -13.09
C HIS A 76 -12.00 6.69 -11.81
N SER A 77 -13.21 6.18 -11.62
CA SER A 77 -14.01 6.50 -10.44
C SER A 77 -13.39 5.94 -9.17
N LYS A 78 -13.71 6.55 -8.05
CA LYS A 78 -13.50 5.91 -6.74
C LYS A 78 -14.31 4.60 -6.67
N VAL A 79 -13.84 3.68 -5.83
CA VAL A 79 -14.54 2.44 -5.52
C VAL A 79 -14.57 2.28 -4.01
N ASP A 80 -15.76 2.26 -3.42
CA ASP A 80 -15.95 1.97 -2.02
C ASP A 80 -16.29 0.47 -1.90
N ILE A 81 -15.47 -0.28 -1.17
CA ILE A 81 -15.63 -1.73 -0.97
C ILE A 81 -16.12 -1.93 0.45
N ASP A 82 -17.40 -2.29 0.58
CA ASP A 82 -18.06 -2.54 1.86
C ASP A 82 -17.94 -4.01 2.23
N PHE A 83 -17.07 -4.31 3.18
CA PHE A 83 -16.96 -5.62 3.79
C PHE A 83 -17.93 -5.67 4.97
N LYS A 84 -19.11 -6.23 4.76
CA LYS A 84 -20.16 -6.37 5.78
C LYS A 84 -20.29 -7.82 6.22
N ASP A 85 -20.71 -8.02 7.49
CA ASP A 85 -20.96 -9.33 8.06
C ASP A 85 -19.78 -10.31 7.95
N ASN A 86 -18.55 -9.77 7.99
CA ASN A 86 -17.35 -10.57 7.87
C ASN A 86 -16.80 -10.96 9.25
N THR A 87 -16.17 -12.12 9.33
CA THR A 87 -15.63 -12.63 10.59
C THR A 87 -14.51 -11.73 11.11
N ALA A 88 -14.74 -11.11 12.25
CA ALA A 88 -13.76 -10.36 13.01
C ALA A 88 -13.44 -11.12 14.31
N LEU A 89 -12.13 -11.26 14.60
CA LEU A 89 -11.62 -11.98 15.75
C LEU A 89 -10.65 -11.10 16.51
N SER A 90 -10.89 -10.91 17.79
CA SER A 90 -9.92 -10.30 18.71
C SER A 90 -9.57 -11.26 19.81
N TYR A 91 -8.31 -11.28 20.20
CA TYR A 91 -7.83 -12.11 21.32
C TYR A 91 -7.56 -11.27 22.57
N ALA A 92 -8.02 -11.79 23.70
CA ALA A 92 -7.64 -11.26 24.99
C ALA A 92 -6.19 -11.62 25.33
N PRO A 93 -5.59 -10.90 26.31
CA PRO A 93 -4.20 -11.09 26.71
C PRO A 93 -3.77 -12.49 27.14
N ARG A 94 -4.65 -13.42 27.33
CA ARG A 94 -4.36 -14.81 27.71
C ARG A 94 -4.55 -15.82 26.59
N GLY A 95 -4.61 -15.35 25.32
CA GLY A 95 -4.83 -16.25 24.16
C GLY A 95 -6.26 -16.80 24.06
N THR A 96 -7.16 -16.40 24.94
CA THR A 96 -8.59 -16.69 24.83
C THR A 96 -9.24 -15.65 23.91
N ALA A 97 -10.15 -16.06 23.05
CA ALA A 97 -10.91 -15.14 22.24
C ALA A 97 -11.64 -14.15 23.14
N ALA A 98 -11.27 -12.86 23.06
CA ALA A 98 -11.99 -11.81 23.80
C ALA A 98 -13.35 -11.55 23.16
N TYR A 99 -13.37 -11.63 21.83
CA TYR A 99 -14.57 -11.46 21.04
C TYR A 99 -14.40 -12.18 19.70
N VAL A 100 -15.40 -12.92 19.29
CA VAL A 100 -15.55 -13.49 17.94
C VAL A 100 -16.93 -13.06 17.45
N GLY A 101 -16.96 -12.33 16.37
CA GLY A 101 -18.23 -11.83 15.84
C GLY A 101 -18.06 -11.31 14.42
N GLU A 102 -19.17 -10.92 13.87
CA GLU A 102 -19.19 -10.25 12.57
C GLU A 102 -18.83 -8.77 12.77
N GLY A 103 -18.25 -8.20 11.72
CA GLY A 103 -17.83 -6.81 11.71
C GLY A 103 -17.79 -6.23 10.31
N ASP A 104 -17.82 -4.92 10.24
CA ASP A 104 -17.88 -4.14 9.01
C ASP A 104 -16.62 -3.31 8.84
N LEU A 105 -16.17 -3.22 7.59
CA LEU A 105 -15.08 -2.35 7.14
C LEU A 105 -15.40 -1.82 5.76
N THR A 106 -15.32 -0.51 5.56
CA THR A 106 -15.35 0.07 4.22
C THR A 106 -13.94 0.48 3.79
N LEU A 107 -13.49 -0.01 2.64
CA LEU A 107 -12.23 0.38 2.03
C LEU A 107 -12.50 1.36 0.88
N HIS A 108 -12.00 2.58 1.05
CA HIS A 108 -12.14 3.66 0.07
C HIS A 108 -10.96 3.66 -0.92
N LEU A 109 -11.15 3.10 -2.12
CA LEU A 109 -10.15 3.20 -3.19
C LEU A 109 -10.31 4.53 -3.93
N PRO A 110 -9.22 5.26 -4.18
CA PRO A 110 -9.28 6.60 -4.75
C PRO A 110 -9.65 6.61 -6.23
N SER A 111 -10.30 7.68 -6.65
CA SER A 111 -10.38 8.04 -8.06
C SER A 111 -9.05 8.60 -8.57
N TYR A 112 -8.84 8.56 -9.89
CA TYR A 112 -7.69 9.19 -10.51
C TYR A 112 -7.96 9.67 -11.92
N TRP A 113 -7.21 10.69 -12.30
CA TRP A 113 -7.10 11.20 -13.67
C TRP A 113 -5.75 10.81 -14.24
N GLU A 114 -5.74 10.50 -15.52
CA GLU A 114 -4.52 10.28 -16.28
C GLU A 114 -4.58 11.01 -17.61
N VAL A 115 -3.51 11.75 -17.91
CA VAL A 115 -3.27 12.36 -19.21
C VAL A 115 -2.04 11.70 -19.79
N SER A 116 -2.12 11.24 -21.02
CA SER A 116 -1.03 10.56 -21.71
C SER A 116 -0.84 11.07 -23.13
N GLY A 117 0.37 11.00 -23.61
CA GLY A 117 0.71 11.38 -24.97
C GLY A 117 1.65 10.39 -25.62
N PHE A 118 1.50 10.30 -26.93
CA PHE A 118 2.37 9.55 -27.83
C PHE A 118 2.75 10.43 -29.01
N HIS A 119 4.04 10.53 -29.28
CA HIS A 119 4.59 11.29 -30.39
C HIS A 119 5.68 10.51 -31.11
N GLN A 120 5.44 10.18 -32.36
CA GLN A 120 6.44 9.58 -33.23
C GLN A 120 7.26 10.70 -33.88
N LEU A 121 8.46 10.93 -33.34
CA LEU A 121 9.32 12.04 -33.75
C LEU A 121 10.03 11.75 -35.07
N THR A 122 10.35 10.48 -35.33
CA THR A 122 10.90 9.98 -36.60
C THR A 122 10.23 8.66 -36.97
N ASP A 123 10.50 8.12 -38.13
CA ASP A 123 9.95 6.81 -38.53
C ASP A 123 10.34 5.66 -37.57
N LYS A 124 11.43 5.84 -36.81
CA LYS A 124 11.95 4.83 -35.89
C LYS A 124 11.89 5.22 -34.42
N PHE A 125 11.62 6.47 -34.07
CA PHE A 125 11.72 6.94 -32.71
C PHE A 125 10.44 7.61 -32.24
N SER A 126 9.91 7.10 -31.11
CA SER A 126 8.71 7.63 -30.48
C SER A 126 8.96 7.94 -29.02
N VAL A 127 8.25 8.93 -28.50
CA VAL A 127 8.23 9.35 -27.11
C VAL A 127 6.83 9.17 -26.54
N HIS A 128 6.76 8.70 -25.32
CA HIS A 128 5.52 8.53 -24.56
C HIS A 128 5.65 9.24 -23.23
N TYR A 129 4.59 9.87 -22.76
CA TYR A 129 4.54 10.42 -21.43
C TYR A 129 3.18 10.19 -20.81
N SER A 130 3.13 10.15 -19.50
CA SER A 130 1.86 10.21 -18.76
C SER A 130 2.02 11.00 -17.47
N TYR A 131 0.94 11.65 -17.09
CA TYR A 131 0.72 12.27 -15.80
C TYR A 131 -0.54 11.69 -15.19
N LYS A 132 -0.42 11.13 -13.99
CA LYS A 132 -1.52 10.57 -13.23
C LYS A 132 -1.66 11.30 -11.91
N TYR A 133 -2.87 11.76 -11.61
CA TYR A 133 -3.23 12.37 -10.34
C TYR A 133 -4.24 11.51 -9.60
N THR A 134 -3.87 11.03 -8.42
CA THR A 134 -4.67 10.11 -7.62
C THR A 134 -5.17 10.81 -6.36
N GLN A 135 -6.48 10.72 -6.09
CA GLN A 135 -7.15 11.39 -4.98
C GLN A 135 -7.13 10.53 -3.71
N TRP A 136 -5.92 10.18 -3.22
CA TRP A 136 -5.73 9.37 -2.03
C TRP A 136 -6.27 10.02 -0.74
N SER A 137 -6.54 11.33 -0.74
CA SER A 137 -7.19 12.01 0.39
C SER A 137 -8.57 11.45 0.76
N HIS A 138 -9.16 10.62 -0.08
CA HIS A 138 -10.39 9.87 0.24
C HIS A 138 -10.14 8.72 1.22
N LEU A 139 -8.93 8.16 1.27
CA LEU A 139 -8.52 7.16 2.27
C LEU A 139 -7.97 7.89 3.50
N LYS A 140 -8.87 8.35 4.36
CA LYS A 140 -8.51 9.06 5.59
C LYS A 140 -8.09 8.11 6.68
N ASP A 141 -8.85 7.05 6.85
CA ASP A 141 -8.67 6.04 7.88
C ASP A 141 -9.13 4.66 7.40
N LEU A 142 -8.70 3.66 8.12
CA LEU A 142 -9.24 2.32 8.08
C LEU A 142 -9.98 2.08 9.39
N HIS A 143 -11.30 1.98 9.33
CA HIS A 143 -12.15 1.82 10.49
C HIS A 143 -12.99 0.55 10.36
N ALA A 144 -12.77 -0.40 11.25
CA ALA A 144 -13.57 -1.61 11.36
C ALA A 144 -14.33 -1.62 12.68
N THR A 145 -15.62 -1.94 12.62
CA THR A 145 -16.50 -2.05 13.78
C THR A 145 -17.12 -3.43 13.84
N TYR A 146 -17.32 -3.93 15.05
CA TYR A 146 -18.14 -5.11 15.29
C TYR A 146 -19.63 -4.77 15.19
N ASN A 147 -20.49 -5.77 14.91
CA ASN A 147 -21.94 -5.58 14.86
C ASN A 147 -22.55 -5.12 16.21
N ASN A 148 -21.82 -5.26 17.30
CA ASN A 148 -22.20 -4.71 18.61
C ASN A 148 -21.82 -3.23 18.82
N GLY A 149 -21.26 -2.59 17.76
CA GLY A 149 -20.86 -1.17 17.81
C GLY A 149 -19.47 -0.91 18.42
N GLN A 150 -18.77 -1.93 18.91
CA GLN A 150 -17.40 -1.74 19.39
C GLN A 150 -16.42 -1.61 18.23
N VAL A 151 -15.40 -0.77 18.39
CA VAL A 151 -14.32 -0.62 17.40
C VAL A 151 -13.42 -1.83 17.46
N ALA A 152 -13.32 -2.56 16.33
CA ALA A 152 -12.41 -3.68 16.17
C ALA A 152 -11.00 -3.19 15.80
N PHE A 153 -10.95 -2.17 14.93
CA PHE A 153 -9.71 -1.60 14.44
C PHE A 153 -9.96 -0.18 13.95
N HIS A 154 -9.09 0.74 14.31
CA HIS A 154 -9.09 2.11 13.78
C HIS A 154 -7.64 2.53 13.53
N LYS A 155 -7.38 3.03 12.35
CA LYS A 155 -6.08 3.55 11.97
C LYS A 155 -6.23 4.73 11.04
N ASP A 156 -5.78 5.88 11.51
CA ASP A 156 -5.64 7.07 10.68
C ASP A 156 -4.50 6.88 9.69
N GLU A 157 -4.79 6.98 8.40
CA GLU A 157 -3.79 6.93 7.34
C GLU A 157 -3.39 8.33 6.88
N GLY A 158 -4.33 9.29 6.92
CA GLY A 158 -4.07 10.69 6.64
C GLY A 158 -3.48 10.94 5.25
N TYR A 159 -3.84 10.10 4.28
CA TYR A 159 -3.27 10.15 2.94
C TYR A 159 -3.62 11.45 2.24
N ARG A 160 -2.70 11.93 1.43
CA ARG A 160 -2.84 13.09 0.56
C ARG A 160 -2.86 12.67 -0.91
N ASN A 161 -3.48 13.50 -1.73
CA ASN A 161 -3.43 13.31 -3.17
C ASN A 161 -1.99 13.31 -3.66
N ASN A 162 -1.70 12.46 -4.63
CA ASN A 162 -0.35 12.32 -5.15
C ASN A 162 -0.34 12.30 -6.68
N SER A 163 0.84 12.56 -7.22
CA SER A 163 1.09 12.61 -8.65
C SER A 163 2.09 11.54 -9.06
N ARG A 164 1.92 11.05 -10.28
CA ARG A 164 2.90 10.22 -10.96
C ARG A 164 3.23 10.80 -12.32
N PHE A 165 4.50 10.92 -12.61
CA PHE A 165 5.03 11.34 -13.90
C PHE A 165 5.77 10.18 -14.53
N ALA A 166 5.52 9.91 -15.81
CA ALA A 166 6.23 8.90 -16.55
C ALA A 166 6.68 9.42 -17.92
N LEU A 167 7.86 9.04 -18.31
CA LEU A 167 8.44 9.31 -19.64
C LEU A 167 9.02 8.01 -20.17
N GLY A 168 8.70 7.70 -21.41
CA GLY A 168 9.20 6.52 -22.09
C GLY A 168 9.55 6.80 -23.55
N THR A 169 10.36 5.94 -24.11
CA THR A 169 10.76 5.98 -25.51
C THR A 169 10.64 4.61 -26.13
N THR A 170 10.37 4.58 -27.44
CA THR A 170 10.43 3.39 -28.28
C THR A 170 11.34 3.68 -29.45
N TYR A 171 12.23 2.77 -29.72
CA TYR A 171 13.10 2.78 -30.89
C TYR A 171 12.93 1.50 -31.72
N ASP A 172 12.40 1.66 -32.92
CA ASP A 172 12.25 0.57 -33.89
C ASP A 172 13.60 0.32 -34.57
N LEU A 173 14.38 -0.61 -34.01
CA LEU A 173 15.72 -0.93 -34.48
C LEU A 173 15.67 -1.55 -35.88
N THR A 174 14.73 -2.49 -36.08
CA THR A 174 14.36 -3.10 -37.34
C THR A 174 12.85 -3.18 -37.48
N GLU A 175 12.34 -3.65 -38.63
CA GLU A 175 10.90 -3.93 -38.80
C GLU A 175 10.36 -4.98 -37.80
N GLN A 176 11.24 -5.84 -37.31
CA GLN A 176 10.89 -6.92 -36.39
C GLN A 176 11.21 -6.61 -34.91
N LEU A 177 12.19 -5.72 -34.67
CA LEU A 177 12.73 -5.50 -33.32
C LEU A 177 12.51 -4.05 -32.86
N ALA A 178 11.74 -3.87 -31.79
CA ALA A 178 11.56 -2.60 -31.11
C ALA A 178 12.13 -2.65 -29.68
N LEU A 179 12.87 -1.63 -29.30
CA LEU A 179 13.44 -1.44 -27.98
C LEU A 179 12.67 -0.32 -27.24
N ARG A 180 12.51 -0.49 -25.93
CA ARG A 180 11.84 0.51 -25.09
C ARG A 180 12.66 0.81 -23.84
N ALA A 181 12.60 2.05 -23.41
CA ALA A 181 13.13 2.48 -22.13
C ALA A 181 12.18 3.51 -21.50
N GLY A 182 12.13 3.54 -20.18
CA GLY A 182 11.27 4.49 -19.48
C GLY A 182 11.73 4.76 -18.07
N ILE A 183 11.33 5.93 -17.57
CA ILE A 183 11.47 6.35 -16.20
C ILE A 183 10.14 6.88 -15.69
N ALA A 184 9.82 6.61 -14.43
CA ALA A 184 8.67 7.22 -13.77
C ALA A 184 9.00 7.61 -12.34
N TYR A 185 8.32 8.63 -11.87
CA TYR A 185 8.37 9.08 -10.48
C TYR A 185 6.96 9.11 -9.90
N ASP A 186 6.80 8.41 -8.78
CA ASP A 186 5.59 8.35 -7.97
C ASP A 186 5.81 9.12 -6.68
N GLU A 187 5.02 10.13 -6.42
CA GLU A 187 4.97 10.78 -5.11
C GLU A 187 4.32 9.85 -4.08
N SER A 188 4.75 9.94 -2.83
CA SER A 188 4.10 9.26 -1.72
C SER A 188 2.75 9.89 -1.38
N ALA A 189 1.76 9.05 -1.14
CA ALA A 189 0.47 9.47 -0.61
C ALA A 189 0.50 9.68 0.91
N ALA A 190 1.40 9.02 1.65
CA ALA A 190 1.50 9.09 3.11
C ALA A 190 1.91 10.48 3.65
N GLY A 191 2.49 11.35 2.82
CA GLY A 191 2.93 12.67 3.29
C GLY A 191 3.97 12.55 4.40
N GLU A 192 3.66 13.12 5.57
CA GLU A 192 4.48 13.04 6.78
C GLU A 192 4.06 11.89 7.70
N HIS A 193 2.89 11.29 7.46
CA HIS A 193 2.36 10.20 8.26
C HIS A 193 2.78 8.85 7.70
N HIS A 194 3.94 8.38 8.14
CA HIS A 194 4.40 7.04 7.78
C HIS A 194 3.97 6.02 8.81
N SER A 195 3.58 4.83 8.35
CA SER A 195 3.20 3.73 9.22
C SER A 195 3.93 2.44 8.85
N ALA A 196 4.20 1.61 9.84
CA ALA A 196 4.87 0.33 9.64
C ALA A 196 3.99 -0.66 8.84
N SER A 197 2.67 -0.50 8.87
CA SER A 197 1.72 -1.33 8.11
C SER A 197 1.76 -1.01 6.61
N ILE A 198 1.84 0.28 6.25
CA ILE A 198 1.90 0.74 4.86
C ILE A 198 2.96 1.84 4.76
N PRO A 199 4.26 1.45 4.72
CA PRO A 199 5.36 2.41 4.67
C PRO A 199 5.52 2.98 3.26
N ASP A 200 4.54 3.81 2.85
CA ASP A 200 4.55 4.44 1.53
C ASP A 200 5.61 5.52 1.43
N THR A 201 6.31 5.58 0.30
CA THR A 201 7.41 6.51 0.04
C THR A 201 7.43 6.91 -1.42
N ASP A 202 8.04 8.05 -1.72
CA ASP A 202 8.38 8.40 -3.10
C ASP A 202 9.15 7.28 -3.78
N ARG A 203 8.80 6.99 -5.03
CA ARG A 203 9.36 5.88 -5.79
C ARG A 203 9.80 6.31 -7.18
N THR A 204 10.94 5.82 -7.59
CA THR A 204 11.43 5.96 -8.96
C THR A 204 11.42 4.59 -9.64
N TRP A 205 10.94 4.57 -10.86
CA TRP A 205 10.87 3.39 -11.70
C TRP A 205 11.83 3.55 -12.87
N TYR A 206 12.58 2.52 -13.15
CA TYR A 206 13.41 2.38 -14.35
C TYR A 206 12.93 1.16 -15.11
N SER A 207 12.59 1.31 -16.37
CA SER A 207 12.03 0.23 -17.16
C SER A 207 12.74 0.10 -18.51
N VAL A 208 12.86 -1.14 -18.95
CA VAL A 208 13.31 -1.49 -20.29
C VAL A 208 12.42 -2.57 -20.87
N GLY A 209 12.29 -2.60 -22.18
CA GLY A 209 11.46 -3.57 -22.85
C GLY A 209 11.93 -3.84 -24.27
N VAL A 210 11.52 -4.99 -24.76
CA VAL A 210 11.78 -5.41 -26.13
C VAL A 210 10.55 -6.07 -26.72
N THR A 211 10.23 -5.74 -27.96
CA THR A 211 9.24 -6.45 -28.78
C THR A 211 9.97 -7.12 -29.92
N TYR A 212 9.67 -8.41 -30.14
CA TYR A 212 10.09 -9.12 -31.32
C TYR A 212 8.90 -9.68 -32.09
N LYS A 213 8.80 -9.30 -33.36
CA LYS A 213 7.76 -9.78 -34.30
C LYS A 213 8.32 -10.97 -35.04
N PHE A 214 7.86 -12.18 -34.73
CA PHE A 214 8.26 -13.42 -35.40
C PHE A 214 7.63 -13.51 -36.79
N THR A 215 6.39 -13.08 -36.91
CA THR A 215 5.63 -12.97 -38.15
C THR A 215 4.79 -11.68 -38.13
N PRO A 216 4.14 -11.28 -39.23
CA PRO A 216 3.19 -10.16 -39.20
C PRO A 216 2.07 -10.31 -38.16
N ASN A 217 1.76 -11.57 -37.82
CA ASN A 217 0.66 -11.91 -36.94
C ASN A 217 1.09 -12.29 -35.52
N LEU A 218 2.37 -12.58 -35.28
CA LEU A 218 2.86 -13.06 -33.99
C LEU A 218 3.99 -12.18 -33.47
N SER A 219 3.82 -11.62 -32.28
CA SER A 219 4.87 -10.89 -31.56
C SER A 219 4.95 -11.26 -30.09
N VAL A 220 6.13 -11.10 -29.52
CA VAL A 220 6.40 -11.26 -28.08
C VAL A 220 6.96 -9.96 -27.54
N ASP A 221 6.43 -9.53 -26.41
CA ASP A 221 6.93 -8.42 -25.62
C ASP A 221 7.58 -8.95 -24.34
N LEU A 222 8.79 -8.52 -24.06
CA LEU A 222 9.47 -8.73 -22.79
C LEU A 222 9.69 -7.38 -22.12
N GLY A 223 9.41 -7.31 -20.83
CA GLY A 223 9.57 -6.09 -20.03
C GLY A 223 10.25 -6.36 -18.69
N PHE A 224 11.09 -5.44 -18.28
CA PHE A 224 11.69 -5.40 -16.96
C PHE A 224 11.51 -4.01 -16.37
N ALA A 225 11.13 -3.94 -15.08
CA ALA A 225 11.10 -2.69 -14.35
C ALA A 225 11.74 -2.86 -12.98
N HIS A 226 12.60 -1.90 -12.61
CA HIS A 226 13.19 -1.77 -11.28
C HIS A 226 12.58 -0.58 -10.56
N LEU A 227 11.93 -0.85 -9.43
CA LEU A 227 11.40 0.15 -8.53
C LEU A 227 12.35 0.40 -7.38
N ARG A 228 12.61 1.67 -7.08
CA ARG A 228 13.40 2.11 -5.94
C ARG A 228 12.62 3.15 -5.15
N GLY A 229 12.22 2.79 -3.92
CA GLY A 229 11.66 3.72 -2.95
C GLY A 229 12.73 4.52 -2.21
N LYS A 230 12.37 5.73 -1.82
CA LYS A 230 13.18 6.58 -0.94
C LYS A 230 13.29 5.90 0.43
N ARG A 231 14.47 5.96 1.04
CA ARG A 231 14.63 5.51 2.43
C ARG A 231 13.96 6.52 3.35
N ILE A 232 13.13 6.03 4.26
CA ILE A 232 12.48 6.82 5.30
C ILE A 232 12.81 6.24 6.67
N SER A 233 12.83 7.11 7.69
CA SER A 233 12.86 6.74 9.09
C SER A 233 11.71 7.45 9.77
N PHE A 234 10.95 6.71 10.58
CA PHE A 234 9.79 7.23 11.30
C PHE A 234 9.61 6.52 12.62
N LYS A 235 8.86 7.12 13.52
CA LYS A 235 8.54 6.59 14.84
C LYS A 235 7.05 6.33 14.92
N GLU A 236 6.68 5.20 15.51
CA GLU A 236 5.31 4.93 15.91
C GLU A 236 5.22 4.81 17.41
N ASN A 237 4.22 5.45 17.98
CA ASN A 237 3.90 5.36 19.39
C ASN A 237 2.60 4.61 19.55
N GLN A 238 2.60 3.55 20.33
CA GLN A 238 1.39 2.83 20.70
C GLN A 238 1.15 2.92 22.21
N SER A 239 -0.03 3.42 22.56
CA SER A 239 -0.47 3.47 23.93
C SER A 239 -1.20 2.18 24.28
N LEU A 240 -0.77 1.51 25.34
CA LEU A 240 -1.36 0.30 25.84
C LEU A 240 -1.92 0.54 27.27
N ALA A 241 -2.89 -0.29 27.68
CA ALA A 241 -3.48 -0.25 29.01
C ALA A 241 -3.99 1.16 29.40
N ASN A 242 -4.81 1.79 28.55
CA ASN A 242 -5.38 3.13 28.78
C ASN A 242 -4.31 4.22 29.05
N GLY A 243 -3.20 4.17 28.33
CA GLY A 243 -2.13 5.17 28.45
C GLY A 243 -1.09 4.88 29.52
N LEU A 244 -1.23 3.80 30.27
CA LEU A 244 -0.26 3.40 31.31
C LEU A 244 1.10 3.01 30.73
N VAL A 245 1.12 2.47 29.52
CA VAL A 245 2.35 2.08 28.81
C VAL A 245 2.36 2.71 27.43
N VAL A 246 3.41 3.44 27.10
CA VAL A 246 3.64 3.96 25.75
C VAL A 246 4.84 3.21 25.18
N VAL A 247 4.62 2.48 24.09
CA VAL A 247 5.68 1.81 23.35
C VAL A 247 6.04 2.70 22.16
N GLU A 248 7.27 3.16 22.11
CA GLU A 248 7.84 3.87 20.96
C GLU A 248 8.69 2.89 20.16
N ALA A 249 8.47 2.83 18.87
CA ALA A 249 9.23 2.01 17.95
C ALA A 249 9.83 2.88 16.82
N ASP A 250 11.13 2.76 16.62
CA ASP A 250 11.85 3.40 15.52
C ASP A 250 11.88 2.45 14.32
N TYR A 251 11.40 2.93 13.18
CA TYR A 251 11.38 2.18 11.94
C TYR A 251 12.26 2.82 10.87
N GLN A 252 12.90 1.97 10.08
CA GLN A 252 13.51 2.35 8.83
C GLN A 252 12.92 1.50 7.71
N SER A 253 12.39 2.15 6.68
CA SER A 253 11.84 1.47 5.51
C SER A 253 12.60 1.85 4.25
N LYS A 254 12.78 0.85 3.37
CA LYS A 254 13.36 1.01 2.04
C LYS A 254 12.74 -0.02 1.10
N ALA A 255 11.94 0.45 0.17
CA ALA A 255 11.31 -0.40 -0.82
C ALA A 255 12.22 -0.61 -2.05
N LYS A 256 12.24 -1.85 -2.55
CA LYS A 256 12.81 -2.21 -3.86
C LYS A 256 11.98 -3.34 -4.43
N ALA A 257 11.70 -3.28 -5.73
CA ALA A 257 11.04 -4.36 -6.44
C ALA A 257 11.60 -4.50 -7.84
N ASN A 258 11.63 -5.74 -8.33
CA ASN A 258 11.91 -6.07 -9.71
C ASN A 258 10.68 -6.74 -10.30
N LEU A 259 10.20 -6.22 -11.42
CA LEU A 259 9.03 -6.73 -12.12
C LEU A 259 9.47 -7.24 -13.49
N TYR A 260 8.93 -8.38 -13.87
CA TYR A 260 9.15 -9.01 -15.16
C TYR A 260 7.80 -9.19 -15.84
N GLY A 261 7.73 -8.82 -17.11
CA GLY A 261 6.53 -8.95 -17.92
C GLY A 261 6.81 -9.73 -19.20
N LEU A 262 5.88 -10.62 -19.54
CA LEU A 262 5.84 -11.33 -20.80
C LEU A 262 4.45 -11.17 -21.40
N ASN A 263 4.37 -10.78 -22.66
CA ASN A 263 3.12 -10.72 -23.39
C ASN A 263 3.28 -11.37 -24.76
N LEU A 264 2.31 -12.18 -25.15
CA LEU A 264 2.23 -12.82 -26.45
C LEU A 264 1.04 -12.26 -27.21
N ASN A 265 1.27 -11.65 -28.35
CA ASN A 265 0.23 -11.10 -29.20
C ASN A 265 0.13 -11.93 -30.49
N TYR A 266 -1.10 -12.40 -30.77
CA TYR A 266 -1.42 -13.06 -32.01
C TYR A 266 -2.66 -12.42 -32.64
N ARG A 267 -2.57 -12.09 -33.92
CA ARG A 267 -3.68 -11.53 -34.72
C ARG A 267 -4.13 -12.56 -35.73
N PHE A 268 -5.43 -12.79 -35.78
CA PHE A 268 -6.07 -13.70 -36.72
C PHE A 268 -6.28 -13.05 -38.09
#